data_7c7fdfb9c0bd24e93a0d89f08b1bb4a6
#
_entry.id   7c7fdfb9c0bd24e93a0d89f08b1bb4a6
#
_cell.length_a   1.000
_cell.length_b   1.000
_cell.length_c   1.000
_cell.angle_alpha   90.00
_cell.angle_beta   90.00
_cell.angle_gamma   90.00
#
_symmetry.space_group_name_H-M   'P 1'
#
loop_
_entity.id
_entity.type
_entity.pdbx_description
1 polymer ?
#
loop_
_entity_poly.entity_id
_entity_poly.type
_entity_poly.pdbx_seq_one_letter_code
_entity_poly.pdbx_strand_id
1 'polypeptide(L)'
;GFLISSLETYWQPHLVSLINKDSLLILLGITAFLYFGAAMTGNIFSGKLLNKINAVKMYIFLRIILAFTVIIMALQTNVFSFIIFYSLLYLIFGMANIPEGVILNKETPNEARASILSIYSLTAQIGALCGSFINSVIINYISISKLWILGSIVIIITIMVISKKLSFNSENCIS
;
A
#
# COMPACT_ATOMS: atom_id res chain seq x y z
N GLY A 1 0.88 2.31 7.56
CA GLY A 1 2.29 2.39 7.94
C GLY A 1 2.97 1.02 7.99
N PHE A 2 2.47 0.08 8.82
CA PHE A 2 3.11 -1.22 9.09
C PHE A 2 3.49 -2.03 7.83
N LEU A 3 2.55 -2.32 6.92
CA LEU A 3 2.83 -3.10 5.71
C LEU A 3 3.78 -2.35 4.76
N ILE A 4 3.56 -1.04 4.58
CA ILE A 4 4.38 -0.25 3.66
C ILE A 4 5.83 -0.22 4.14
N SER A 5 6.07 -0.03 5.44
CA SER A 5 7.42 -0.06 5.99
C SER A 5 8.11 -1.41 5.76
N SER A 6 7.39 -2.53 5.87
CA SER A 6 7.96 -3.85 5.58
C SER A 6 8.27 -4.04 4.10
N LEU A 7 7.41 -3.54 3.20
CA LEU A 7 7.65 -3.61 1.76
C LEU A 7 8.87 -2.78 1.35
N GLU A 8 8.95 -1.53 1.81
CA GLU A 8 10.04 -0.63 1.47
C GLU A 8 11.39 -1.06 2.06
N THR A 9 11.39 -1.70 3.23
CA THR A 9 12.63 -2.16 3.87
C THR A 9 13.14 -3.45 3.28
N TYR A 10 12.24 -4.42 2.97
CA TYR A 10 12.67 -5.80 2.69
C TYR A 10 12.58 -6.21 1.22
N TRP A 11 12.09 -5.36 0.30
CA TRP A 11 12.01 -5.72 -1.11
C TRP A 11 13.40 -5.95 -1.74
N GLN A 12 14.40 -5.12 -1.38
CA GLN A 12 15.76 -5.25 -1.91
C GLN A 12 16.43 -6.54 -1.42
N PRO A 13 16.50 -6.82 -0.09
CA PRO A 13 17.03 -8.09 0.39
C PRO A 13 16.31 -9.30 -0.20
N HIS A 14 14.98 -9.22 -0.35
CA HIS A 14 14.21 -10.32 -0.94
C HIS A 14 14.53 -10.50 -2.42
N LEU A 15 14.58 -9.43 -3.21
CA LEU A 15 14.97 -9.50 -4.62
C LEU A 15 16.40 -10.05 -4.78
N VAL A 16 17.36 -9.59 -3.97
CA VAL A 16 18.74 -10.11 -3.98
C VAL A 16 18.77 -11.60 -3.66
N SER A 17 17.97 -12.08 -2.73
CA SER A 17 17.88 -13.51 -2.41
C SER A 17 17.36 -14.38 -3.56
N LEU A 18 16.62 -13.78 -4.51
CA LEU A 18 16.15 -14.47 -5.72
C LEU A 18 17.18 -14.42 -6.86
N ILE A 19 18.17 -13.52 -6.78
CA ILE A 19 19.20 -13.33 -7.80
C ILE A 19 20.37 -14.29 -7.53
N ASN A 20 20.63 -15.19 -8.48
CA ASN A 20 21.71 -16.17 -8.35
C ASN A 20 23.10 -15.67 -8.85
N LYS A 21 23.20 -14.43 -9.36
CA LYS A 21 24.45 -13.88 -9.93
C LYS A 21 24.57 -12.39 -9.63
N ASP A 22 25.72 -11.96 -9.15
CA ASP A 22 26.02 -10.55 -8.84
C ASP A 22 25.87 -9.62 -10.04
N SER A 23 26.07 -10.13 -11.26
CA SER A 23 25.88 -9.37 -12.52
C SER A 23 24.43 -8.87 -12.74
N LEU A 24 23.46 -9.40 -11.98
CA LEU A 24 22.06 -8.99 -12.09
C LEU A 24 21.64 -7.93 -11.06
N LEU A 25 22.56 -7.37 -10.27
CA LEU A 25 22.27 -6.30 -9.29
C LEU A 25 21.68 -5.04 -9.96
N ILE A 26 21.92 -4.83 -11.24
CA ILE A 26 21.28 -3.77 -12.03
C ILE A 26 19.74 -3.87 -12.00
N LEU A 27 19.20 -5.06 -11.75
CA LEU A 27 17.76 -5.28 -11.61
C LEU A 27 17.17 -4.51 -10.42
N LEU A 28 17.94 -4.19 -9.39
CA LEU A 28 17.50 -3.32 -8.29
C LEU A 28 17.11 -1.92 -8.81
N GLY A 29 17.99 -1.33 -9.65
CA GLY A 29 17.72 -0.03 -10.26
C GLY A 29 16.53 -0.07 -11.24
N ILE A 30 16.45 -1.12 -12.06
CA ILE A 30 15.33 -1.33 -13.00
C ILE A 30 14.03 -1.47 -12.22
N THR A 31 14.02 -2.27 -11.16
CA THR A 31 12.83 -2.45 -10.30
C THR A 31 12.41 -1.13 -9.67
N ALA A 32 13.38 -0.34 -9.15
CA ALA A 32 13.10 0.97 -8.59
C ALA A 32 12.44 1.90 -9.61
N PHE A 33 12.99 1.98 -10.82
CA PHE A 33 12.41 2.76 -11.91
C PHE A 33 10.98 2.31 -12.26
N LEU A 34 10.76 1.01 -12.37
CA LEU A 34 9.46 0.44 -12.73
C LEU A 34 8.40 0.71 -11.68
N TYR A 35 8.68 0.49 -10.39
CA TYR A 35 7.65 0.69 -9.38
C TYR A 35 7.33 2.17 -9.13
N PHE A 36 8.29 3.09 -9.23
CA PHE A 36 8.01 4.52 -9.18
C PHE A 36 7.17 4.98 -10.39
N GLY A 37 7.53 4.52 -11.59
CA GLY A 37 6.75 4.77 -12.80
C GLY A 37 5.33 4.20 -12.70
N ALA A 38 5.17 3.01 -12.15
CA ALA A 38 3.88 2.38 -11.91
C ALA A 38 3.04 3.18 -10.90
N ALA A 39 3.63 3.64 -9.79
CA ALA A 39 2.92 4.48 -8.82
C ALA A 39 2.45 5.81 -9.44
N MET A 40 3.30 6.46 -10.24
CA MET A 40 2.94 7.68 -10.95
C MET A 40 1.77 7.44 -11.92
N THR A 41 1.83 6.40 -12.73
CA THR A 41 0.75 6.05 -13.67
C THR A 41 -0.54 5.70 -12.92
N GLY A 42 -0.45 4.99 -11.80
CA GLY A 42 -1.58 4.68 -10.92
C GLY A 42 -2.29 5.95 -10.42
N ASN A 43 -1.55 6.95 -9.97
CA ASN A 43 -2.11 8.24 -9.56
C ASN A 43 -2.88 8.93 -10.70
N ILE A 44 -2.32 8.94 -11.92
CA ILE A 44 -2.97 9.57 -13.09
C ILE A 44 -4.27 8.84 -13.45
N PHE A 45 -4.27 7.51 -13.49
CA PHE A 45 -5.47 6.72 -13.78
C PHE A 45 -6.55 6.90 -12.72
N SER A 46 -6.16 6.95 -11.45
CA SER A 46 -7.09 7.14 -10.34
C SER A 46 -7.85 8.46 -10.44
N GLY A 47 -7.16 9.56 -10.78
CA GLY A 47 -7.80 10.86 -10.96
C GLY A 47 -8.91 10.85 -12.02
N LYS A 48 -8.68 10.13 -13.14
CA LYS A 48 -9.70 9.96 -14.19
C LYS A 48 -10.87 9.08 -13.74
N LEU A 49 -10.61 8.06 -12.95
CA LEU A 49 -11.61 7.09 -12.52
C LEU A 49 -12.55 7.66 -11.44
N LEU A 50 -12.06 8.57 -10.60
CA LEU A 50 -12.86 9.26 -9.57
C LEU A 50 -14.00 10.10 -10.12
N ASN A 51 -13.93 10.53 -11.38
CA ASN A 51 -15.04 11.21 -12.03
C ASN A 51 -16.27 10.30 -12.26
N LYS A 52 -16.08 8.95 -12.17
CA LYS A 52 -17.11 7.96 -12.47
C LYS A 52 -17.48 7.08 -11.27
N ILE A 53 -16.62 6.98 -10.28
CA ILE A 53 -16.76 6.05 -9.17
C ILE A 53 -16.64 6.81 -7.83
N ASN A 54 -17.50 6.45 -6.88
CA ASN A 54 -17.43 6.99 -5.52
C ASN A 54 -16.08 6.70 -4.87
N ALA A 55 -15.45 7.72 -4.28
CA ALA A 55 -14.11 7.64 -3.68
C ALA A 55 -14.01 6.55 -2.59
N VAL A 56 -15.03 6.40 -1.73
CA VAL A 56 -15.04 5.40 -0.65
C VAL A 56 -15.06 3.98 -1.23
N LYS A 57 -15.94 3.72 -2.20
CA LYS A 57 -16.02 2.40 -2.86
C LYS A 57 -14.72 2.06 -3.58
N MET A 58 -14.16 3.04 -4.29
CA MET A 58 -12.88 2.89 -5.00
C MET A 58 -11.73 2.62 -4.03
N TYR A 59 -11.64 3.34 -2.92
CA TYR A 59 -10.64 3.15 -1.89
C TYR A 59 -10.67 1.74 -1.30
N ILE A 60 -11.84 1.28 -0.87
CA ILE A 60 -12.04 -0.05 -0.29
C ILE A 60 -11.62 -1.13 -1.30
N PHE A 61 -12.10 -1.04 -2.52
CA PHE A 61 -11.81 -2.00 -3.59
C PHE A 61 -10.29 -2.08 -3.89
N LEU A 62 -9.64 -0.93 -4.04
CA LEU A 62 -8.20 -0.89 -4.32
C LEU A 62 -7.35 -1.43 -3.15
N ARG A 63 -7.75 -1.18 -1.90
CA ARG A 63 -7.05 -1.72 -0.72
C ARG A 63 -7.17 -3.24 -0.62
N ILE A 64 -8.32 -3.80 -1.00
CA ILE A 64 -8.52 -5.26 -1.06
C ILE A 64 -7.63 -5.85 -2.17
N ILE A 65 -7.65 -5.29 -3.38
CA ILE A 65 -6.79 -5.75 -4.48
C ILE A 65 -5.32 -5.65 -4.09
N LEU A 66 -4.91 -4.55 -3.46
CA LEU A 66 -3.54 -4.36 -2.97
C LEU A 66 -3.13 -5.49 -2.02
N ALA A 67 -3.96 -5.85 -1.05
CA ALA A 67 -3.65 -6.93 -0.12
C ALA A 67 -3.50 -8.28 -0.84
N PHE A 68 -4.37 -8.61 -1.80
CA PHE A 68 -4.22 -9.81 -2.62
C PHE A 68 -2.95 -9.78 -3.48
N THR A 69 -2.63 -8.63 -4.08
CA THR A 69 -1.41 -8.48 -4.88
C THR A 69 -0.15 -8.71 -4.04
N VAL A 70 -0.13 -8.23 -2.79
CA VAL A 70 0.99 -8.50 -1.86
C VAL A 70 1.12 -9.98 -1.57
N ILE A 71 0.01 -10.70 -1.34
CA ILE A 71 0.04 -12.15 -1.10
C ILE A 71 0.62 -12.87 -2.32
N ILE A 72 0.15 -12.55 -3.53
CA ILE A 72 0.64 -13.16 -4.77
C ILE A 72 2.13 -12.85 -4.96
N MET A 73 2.55 -11.60 -4.74
CA MET A 73 3.95 -11.17 -4.81
C MET A 73 4.83 -11.93 -3.81
N ALA A 74 4.36 -12.11 -2.57
CA ALA A 74 5.11 -12.80 -1.52
C ALA A 74 5.36 -14.29 -1.81
N LEU A 75 4.56 -14.89 -2.70
CA LEU A 75 4.69 -16.28 -3.14
C LEU A 75 5.59 -16.44 -4.38
N GLN A 76 6.09 -15.35 -4.96
CA GLN A 76 6.93 -15.43 -6.16
C GLN A 76 8.34 -15.93 -5.79
N THR A 77 8.82 -16.89 -6.57
CA THR A 77 10.17 -17.45 -6.47
C THR A 77 11.06 -17.05 -7.65
N ASN A 78 10.48 -16.45 -8.67
CA ASN A 78 11.19 -16.01 -9.85
C ASN A 78 11.38 -14.48 -9.82
N VAL A 79 12.59 -14.02 -10.14
CA VAL A 79 12.99 -12.61 -10.15
C VAL A 79 12.06 -11.75 -11.02
N PHE A 80 11.78 -12.19 -12.24
CA PHE A 80 10.96 -11.40 -13.17
C PHE A 80 9.50 -11.32 -12.73
N SER A 81 8.92 -12.42 -12.27
CA SER A 81 7.55 -12.39 -11.73
C SER A 81 7.45 -11.53 -10.48
N PHE A 82 8.45 -11.58 -9.60
CA PHE A 82 8.51 -10.69 -8.44
C PHE A 82 8.51 -9.20 -8.86
N ILE A 83 9.36 -8.80 -9.81
CA ILE A 83 9.43 -7.42 -10.31
C ILE A 83 8.07 -6.97 -10.88
N ILE A 84 7.40 -7.83 -11.66
CA ILE A 84 6.09 -7.53 -12.24
C ILE A 84 5.05 -7.29 -11.14
N PHE A 85 4.92 -8.21 -10.18
CA PHE A 85 3.94 -8.06 -9.10
C PHE A 85 4.28 -6.93 -8.14
N TYR A 86 5.55 -6.66 -7.90
CA TYR A 86 6.00 -5.51 -7.11
C TYR A 86 5.64 -4.18 -7.79
N SER A 87 5.85 -4.08 -9.10
CA SER A 87 5.44 -2.91 -9.88
C SER A 87 3.92 -2.75 -9.92
N LEU A 88 3.17 -3.85 -10.10
CA LEU A 88 1.70 -3.86 -10.06
C LEU A 88 1.18 -3.41 -8.69
N LEU A 89 1.82 -3.84 -7.61
CA LEU A 89 1.50 -3.40 -6.25
C LEU A 89 1.60 -1.88 -6.13
N TYR A 90 2.68 -1.28 -6.60
CA TYR A 90 2.87 0.17 -6.55
C TYR A 90 1.93 0.95 -7.47
N LEU A 91 1.53 0.37 -8.60
CA LEU A 91 0.47 0.93 -9.44
C LEU A 91 -0.84 1.01 -8.66
N ILE A 92 -1.26 -0.09 -8.01
CA ILE A 92 -2.49 -0.15 -7.20
C ILE A 92 -2.37 0.77 -5.99
N PHE A 93 -1.21 0.82 -5.34
CA PHE A 93 -0.93 1.72 -4.23
C PHE A 93 -1.08 3.19 -4.64
N GLY A 94 -0.48 3.60 -5.77
CA GLY A 94 -0.68 4.92 -6.36
C GLY A 94 -2.14 5.22 -6.64
N MET A 95 -2.86 4.26 -7.25
CA MET A 95 -4.30 4.42 -7.47
C MET A 95 -5.09 4.65 -6.18
N ALA A 96 -4.72 4.00 -5.07
CA ALA A 96 -5.43 4.10 -3.79
C ALA A 96 -5.17 5.41 -3.03
N ASN A 97 -4.05 6.07 -3.27
CA ASN A 97 -3.70 7.33 -2.60
C ASN A 97 -4.64 8.48 -2.95
N ILE A 98 -5.13 8.54 -4.20
CA ILE A 98 -5.98 9.64 -4.66
C ILE A 98 -7.36 9.61 -3.98
N PRO A 99 -8.14 8.50 -3.99
CA PRO A 99 -9.41 8.45 -3.28
C PRO A 99 -9.24 8.63 -1.75
N GLU A 100 -8.14 8.17 -1.16
CA GLU A 100 -7.83 8.41 0.25
C GLU A 100 -7.70 9.90 0.54
N GLY A 101 -6.94 10.64 -0.27
CA GLY A 101 -6.81 12.09 -0.17
C GLY A 101 -8.13 12.83 -0.35
N VAL A 102 -8.98 12.38 -1.30
CA VAL A 102 -10.31 12.96 -1.52
C VAL A 102 -11.21 12.76 -0.31
N ILE A 103 -11.26 11.55 0.26
CA ILE A 103 -12.05 11.25 1.46
C ILE A 103 -11.58 12.11 2.63
N LEU A 104 -10.27 12.16 2.88
CA LEU A 104 -9.69 12.94 3.96
C LEU A 104 -10.02 14.44 3.83
N ASN A 105 -9.89 15.00 2.61
CA ASN A 105 -10.19 16.41 2.38
C ASN A 105 -11.67 16.73 2.50
N LYS A 106 -12.56 15.82 2.10
CA LYS A 106 -14.02 16.01 2.18
C LYS A 106 -14.52 16.01 3.62
N GLU A 107 -13.97 15.13 4.45
CA GLU A 107 -14.37 14.98 5.87
C GLU A 107 -13.70 16.03 6.78
N THR A 108 -12.82 16.89 6.25
CA THR A 108 -12.04 17.84 7.04
C THR A 108 -12.59 19.26 6.87
N PRO A 109 -13.02 19.93 7.98
CA PRO A 109 -13.41 21.35 7.97
C PRO A 109 -12.29 22.25 7.48
N ASN A 110 -12.64 23.32 6.76
CA ASN A 110 -11.66 24.23 6.16
C ASN A 110 -10.74 24.87 7.20
N GLU A 111 -11.28 25.25 8.36
CA GLU A 111 -10.54 25.91 9.47
C GLU A 111 -9.49 25.00 10.10
N ALA A 112 -9.71 23.68 10.11
CA ALA A 112 -8.83 22.71 10.75
C ALA A 112 -8.00 21.90 9.74
N ARG A 113 -8.14 22.15 8.44
CA ARG A 113 -7.55 21.30 7.38
C ARG A 113 -6.05 21.09 7.53
N ALA A 114 -5.28 22.16 7.74
CA ALA A 114 -3.83 22.04 7.89
C ALA A 114 -3.43 21.18 9.09
N SER A 115 -4.11 21.36 10.23
CA SER A 115 -3.86 20.60 11.44
C SER A 115 -4.21 19.12 11.29
N ILE A 116 -5.35 18.81 10.68
CA ILE A 116 -5.80 17.42 10.48
C ILE A 116 -4.90 16.69 9.48
N LEU A 117 -4.48 17.33 8.38
CA LEU A 117 -3.54 16.75 7.43
C LEU A 117 -2.15 16.51 8.07
N SER A 118 -1.71 17.42 8.96
CA SER A 118 -0.46 17.23 9.72
C SER A 118 -0.56 16.04 10.69
N ILE A 119 -1.65 15.93 11.44
CA ILE A 119 -1.91 14.79 12.34
C ILE A 119 -1.98 13.48 11.55
N TYR A 120 -2.65 13.45 10.40
CA TYR A 120 -2.71 12.29 9.52
C TYR A 120 -1.30 11.85 9.08
N SER A 121 -0.49 12.80 8.59
CA SER A 121 0.89 12.53 8.18
C SER A 121 1.75 12.02 9.35
N LEU A 122 1.65 12.66 10.51
CA LEU A 122 2.37 12.25 11.72
C LEU A 122 1.97 10.84 12.17
N THR A 123 0.69 10.53 12.17
CA THR A 123 0.16 9.19 12.52
C THR A 123 0.68 8.13 11.54
N ALA A 124 0.73 8.45 10.24
CA ALA A 124 1.28 7.55 9.24
C ALA A 124 2.79 7.27 9.47
N GLN A 125 3.56 8.30 9.81
CA GLN A 125 4.99 8.19 10.10
C GLN A 125 5.27 7.40 11.38
N ILE A 126 4.52 7.68 12.47
CA ILE A 126 4.61 6.91 13.71
C ILE A 126 4.25 5.44 13.44
N GLY A 127 3.19 5.20 12.67
CA GLY A 127 2.80 3.84 12.26
C GLY A 127 3.88 3.13 11.45
N ALA A 128 4.59 3.84 10.58
CA ALA A 128 5.72 3.29 9.82
C ALA A 128 6.93 3.00 10.73
N LEU A 129 7.25 3.89 11.65
CA LEU A 129 8.36 3.73 12.61
C LEU A 129 8.11 2.53 13.55
N CYS A 130 6.94 2.46 14.18
CA CYS A 130 6.54 1.31 14.99
C CYS A 130 6.52 0.03 14.16
N GLY A 131 6.00 0.10 12.94
CA GLY A 131 6.00 -1.01 11.99
C GLY A 131 7.40 -1.51 11.68
N SER A 132 8.34 -0.62 11.39
CA SER A 132 9.74 -0.97 11.11
C SER A 132 10.40 -1.65 12.32
N PHE A 133 10.17 -1.15 13.52
CA PHE A 133 10.68 -1.76 14.74
C PHE A 133 10.11 -3.18 14.95
N ILE A 134 8.80 -3.33 14.85
CA ILE A 134 8.12 -4.63 15.00
C ILE A 134 8.59 -5.60 13.90
N ASN A 135 8.67 -5.15 12.66
CA ASN A 135 9.14 -5.95 11.52
C ASN A 135 10.58 -6.43 11.73
N SER A 136 11.47 -5.58 12.28
CA SER A 136 12.86 -5.95 12.56
C SER A 136 13.00 -7.07 13.60
N VAL A 137 12.07 -7.15 14.54
CA VAL A 137 12.01 -8.25 15.51
C VAL A 137 11.44 -9.51 14.86
N ILE A 138 10.32 -9.37 14.14
CA ILE A 138 9.59 -10.50 13.55
C ILE A 138 10.43 -11.23 12.49
N ILE A 139 11.23 -10.49 11.70
CA ILE A 139 12.03 -11.08 10.61
C ILE A 139 13.08 -12.07 11.10
N ASN A 140 13.47 -12.03 12.39
CA ASN A 140 14.37 -13.01 12.99
C ASN A 140 13.72 -14.39 13.16
N TYR A 141 12.39 -14.46 13.13
CA TYR A 141 11.63 -15.70 13.39
C TYR A 141 10.90 -16.23 12.15
N ILE A 142 10.61 -15.36 11.18
CA ILE A 142 9.88 -15.74 9.96
C ILE A 142 10.53 -15.15 8.70
N SER A 143 10.25 -15.77 7.54
CA SER A 143 10.73 -15.26 6.25
C SER A 143 10.02 -13.95 5.85
N ILE A 144 10.68 -13.17 4.98
CA ILE A 144 10.13 -11.92 4.41
C ILE A 144 8.75 -12.17 3.78
N SER A 145 8.60 -13.25 3.02
CA SER A 145 7.31 -13.61 2.39
C SER A 145 6.20 -13.81 3.42
N LYS A 146 6.47 -14.50 4.53
CA LYS A 146 5.48 -14.69 5.61
C LYS A 146 5.13 -13.37 6.30
N LEU A 147 6.12 -12.48 6.50
CA LEU A 147 5.89 -11.15 7.05
C LEU A 147 4.91 -10.33 6.18
N TRP A 148 5.09 -10.36 4.86
CA TRP A 148 4.19 -9.65 3.93
C TRP A 148 2.79 -10.25 3.91
N ILE A 149 2.66 -11.57 3.97
CA ILE A 149 1.34 -12.24 4.06
C ILE A 149 0.62 -11.82 5.35
N LEU A 150 1.30 -11.81 6.49
CA LEU A 150 0.73 -11.35 7.76
C LEU A 150 0.27 -9.88 7.67
N GLY A 151 1.10 -9.00 7.10
CA GLY A 151 0.73 -7.61 6.88
C GLY A 151 -0.49 -7.44 5.99
N SER A 152 -0.63 -8.29 4.97
CA SER A 152 -1.80 -8.29 4.07
C SER A 152 -3.09 -8.71 4.78
N ILE A 153 -3.02 -9.71 5.65
CA ILE A 153 -4.15 -10.15 6.48
C ILE A 153 -4.61 -9.02 7.40
N VAL A 154 -3.67 -8.30 8.02
CA VAL A 154 -3.98 -7.14 8.87
C VAL A 154 -4.70 -6.05 8.06
N ILE A 155 -4.28 -5.77 6.82
CA ILE A 155 -4.99 -4.82 5.94
C ILE A 155 -6.40 -5.29 5.64
N ILE A 156 -6.61 -6.55 5.28
CA ILE A 156 -7.94 -7.09 4.97
C ILE A 156 -8.86 -6.93 6.18
N ILE A 157 -8.41 -7.30 7.37
CA ILE A 157 -9.18 -7.14 8.62
C ILE A 157 -9.51 -5.67 8.86
N THR A 158 -8.53 -4.78 8.72
CA THR A 158 -8.70 -3.34 8.92
C THR A 158 -9.74 -2.77 7.95
N ILE A 159 -9.66 -3.13 6.67
CA ILE A 159 -10.62 -2.68 5.66
C ILE A 159 -12.03 -3.22 5.92
N MET A 160 -12.16 -4.47 6.38
CA MET A 160 -13.48 -5.03 6.77
C MET A 160 -14.11 -4.27 7.92
N VAL A 161 -13.33 -3.85 8.91
CA VAL A 161 -13.81 -3.05 10.05
C VAL A 161 -14.20 -1.64 9.61
N ILE A 162 -13.34 -0.99 8.82
CA ILE A 162 -13.57 0.38 8.35
C ILE A 162 -14.74 0.44 7.34
N SER A 163 -14.89 -0.54 6.46
CA SER A 163 -15.95 -0.55 5.45
C SER A 163 -17.34 -0.54 6.08
N LYS A 164 -17.54 -1.28 7.18
CA LYS A 164 -18.81 -1.26 7.93
C LYS A 164 -19.13 0.13 8.47
N LYS A 165 -18.11 0.86 8.97
CA LYS A 165 -18.28 2.20 9.55
C LYS A 165 -18.51 3.26 8.47
N LEU A 166 -17.82 3.18 7.33
CA LEU A 166 -17.98 4.10 6.21
C LEU A 166 -19.32 3.92 5.48
N SER A 167 -19.79 2.69 5.34
CA SER A 167 -21.11 2.40 4.73
C SER A 167 -22.25 2.95 5.60
N PHE A 168 -22.18 2.81 6.92
CA PHE A 168 -23.16 3.34 7.86
C PHE A 168 -23.28 4.88 7.79
N ASN A 169 -22.16 5.60 7.65
CA ASN A 169 -22.18 7.06 7.55
C ASN A 169 -22.69 7.56 6.18
N SER A 170 -22.48 6.79 5.10
CA SER A 170 -22.99 7.18 3.78
C SER A 170 -24.51 7.07 3.64
N GLU A 171 -25.16 6.20 4.38
CA GLU A 171 -26.63 6.07 4.41
C GLU A 171 -27.29 7.19 5.22
N ASN A 172 -26.64 7.63 6.31
CA ASN A 172 -27.17 8.70 7.17
C ASN A 172 -27.00 10.13 6.57
N CYS A 173 -26.22 10.31 5.51
CA CYS A 173 -26.10 11.59 4.81
C CYS A 173 -27.12 11.76 3.66
N ILE A 174 -27.96 10.76 3.37
CA ILE A 174 -28.96 10.78 2.29
C ILE A 174 -30.40 10.89 2.86
N SER A 175 -30.56 10.76 4.17
CA SER A 175 -31.81 10.98 4.90
C SER A 175 -31.87 12.41 5.45
#